data_459554ee598be7a3bc8593865e4acb73
#
_entry.id   459554ee598be7a3bc8593865e4acb73
#
_cell.length_a   1.000
_cell.length_b   1.000
_cell.length_c   1.000
_cell.angle_alpha   90.00
_cell.angle_beta   90.00
_cell.angle_gamma   90.00
#
_symmetry.space_group_name_H-M   'P 1'
#
loop_
_entity.id
_entity.type
_entity.pdbx_description
1 polymer ?
#
loop_
_entity_poly.entity_id
_entity_poly.type
_entity_poly.pdbx_seq_one_letter_code
_entity_poly.pdbx_strand_id
1 'polypeptide(L)'
;MAELVYDETGRLLFTQEMKQEYTLLMPQMLPVHFGMMRKMLECEGYKVDMLTTNHRGIVDEGLKYVHNDTCYPALLVIGQLMDAVKNGGYDPHKVALLITQTGGGCRASNYIHLLRKALEKADMAYIPVVSVNFSGLEKNPGFSVAPRLMIKLVYAMLYGDLLMNVANQVRPYEVNPGQTDRTVELWSQRLVDGFQHGKGTSRSQMRYIFDEICADFAAIPVEGKPKIRVGVVGEIYVKFAPLGNNNLEQFLLSEGAEPVVPGLIDFILYCIYSRIVDVDLYGGSKLVKLVAGALLKYVEGCQKDMIASLERSGRFRAPGTFEELHEMVKGYLGQGNKMGEGWLLTAEMLELIHSGTPNIVCTQPFGCLPNHIVGKGMIRKLKDEYPYSNIVAIDYDPGATKINQENRIKLMLANARGLAREQEKKEPVTA
;
A
#
# COMPACT_ATOMS: atom_id res chain seq x y z
N MET A 1 28.44 -20.47 -10.37
CA MET A 1 27.52 -20.31 -9.23
C MET A 1 28.24 -19.40 -8.24
N ALA A 2 27.64 -18.29 -7.85
CA ALA A 2 28.26 -17.35 -6.92
C ALA A 2 28.60 -18.05 -5.59
N GLU A 3 29.72 -17.65 -4.98
CA GLU A 3 30.14 -18.19 -3.69
C GLU A 3 29.17 -17.76 -2.56
N LEU A 4 28.86 -18.69 -1.66
CA LEU A 4 28.03 -18.38 -0.49
C LEU A 4 28.88 -17.77 0.60
N VAL A 5 28.66 -16.48 0.87
CA VAL A 5 29.39 -15.69 1.87
C VAL A 5 28.49 -15.42 3.08
N TYR A 6 28.98 -15.69 4.27
CA TYR A 6 28.26 -15.47 5.52
C TYR A 6 28.91 -14.36 6.34
N ASP A 7 28.10 -13.59 7.06
CA ASP A 7 28.61 -12.61 8.04
C ASP A 7 29.00 -13.29 9.39
N GLU A 8 29.51 -12.49 10.33
CA GLU A 8 29.91 -12.95 11.65
C GLU A 8 28.77 -13.60 12.47
N THR A 9 27.51 -13.33 12.11
CA THR A 9 26.34 -13.91 12.76
C THR A 9 25.86 -15.20 12.11
N GLY A 10 26.53 -15.66 11.04
CA GLY A 10 26.13 -16.82 10.24
C GLY A 10 25.00 -16.54 9.23
N ARG A 11 24.71 -15.28 8.97
CA ARG A 11 23.71 -14.87 7.99
C ARG A 11 24.30 -14.87 6.58
N LEU A 12 23.62 -15.53 5.63
CA LEU A 12 23.97 -15.49 4.21
C LEU A 12 23.82 -14.09 3.64
N LEU A 13 24.86 -13.60 2.98
CA LEU A 13 24.92 -12.30 2.35
C LEU A 13 24.58 -12.38 0.85
N PHE A 14 23.84 -11.40 0.34
CA PHE A 14 23.70 -11.19 -1.10
C PHE A 14 24.89 -10.41 -1.62
N THR A 15 25.74 -11.05 -2.45
CA THR A 15 27.01 -10.52 -2.92
C THR A 15 26.88 -9.76 -4.25
N GLN A 16 27.97 -9.08 -4.67
CA GLN A 16 28.03 -8.41 -5.99
C GLN A 16 27.97 -9.40 -7.16
N GLU A 17 28.52 -10.61 -7.00
CA GLU A 17 28.37 -11.68 -8.00
C GLU A 17 26.92 -12.13 -8.12
N MET A 18 26.25 -12.34 -6.98
CA MET A 18 24.83 -12.68 -6.97
C MET A 18 23.97 -11.61 -7.64
N LYS A 19 24.32 -10.34 -7.51
CA LYS A 19 23.62 -9.24 -8.22
C LYS A 19 23.62 -9.44 -9.74
N GLN A 20 24.70 -9.98 -10.30
CA GLN A 20 24.83 -10.19 -11.74
C GLN A 20 24.06 -11.44 -12.22
N GLU A 21 24.01 -12.47 -11.39
CA GLU A 21 23.49 -13.79 -11.78
C GLU A 21 22.05 -14.03 -11.31
N TYR A 22 21.72 -13.57 -10.09
CA TYR A 22 20.46 -13.93 -9.41
C TYR A 22 19.30 -13.01 -9.77
N THR A 23 18.10 -13.59 -9.73
CA THR A 23 16.84 -12.86 -9.84
C THR A 23 16.29 -12.58 -8.43
N LEU A 24 16.00 -11.32 -8.14
CA LEU A 24 15.30 -10.91 -6.92
C LEU A 24 13.79 -11.17 -7.07
N LEU A 25 13.24 -12.04 -6.25
CA LEU A 25 11.80 -12.29 -6.19
C LEU A 25 11.17 -11.30 -5.22
N MET A 26 10.26 -10.47 -5.70
CA MET A 26 9.64 -9.37 -4.96
C MET A 26 8.13 -9.58 -4.85
N PRO A 27 7.55 -9.72 -3.65
CA PRO A 27 6.10 -9.74 -3.48
C PRO A 27 5.46 -8.42 -3.92
N GLN A 28 4.30 -8.50 -4.56
CA GLN A 28 3.53 -7.33 -4.95
C GLN A 28 2.61 -6.87 -3.82
N MET A 29 2.56 -5.55 -3.58
CA MET A 29 1.55 -4.92 -2.71
C MET A 29 0.65 -3.97 -3.53
N LEU A 30 1.17 -2.85 -3.99
CA LEU A 30 0.49 -1.88 -4.84
C LEU A 30 0.91 -2.07 -6.30
N PRO A 31 0.03 -2.52 -7.21
CA PRO A 31 0.43 -2.87 -8.59
C PRO A 31 1.18 -1.75 -9.32
N VAL A 32 0.65 -0.53 -9.29
CA VAL A 32 1.25 0.63 -10.00
C VAL A 32 2.59 1.02 -9.37
N HIS A 33 2.64 1.21 -8.06
CA HIS A 33 3.85 1.64 -7.34
C HIS A 33 4.96 0.60 -7.43
N PHE A 34 4.63 -0.66 -7.15
CA PHE A 34 5.60 -1.76 -7.18
C PHE A 34 6.06 -2.07 -8.61
N GLY A 35 5.19 -1.88 -9.61
CA GLY A 35 5.58 -1.93 -11.03
C GLY A 35 6.66 -0.91 -11.38
N MET A 36 6.52 0.33 -10.95
CA MET A 36 7.55 1.37 -11.12
C MET A 36 8.81 1.05 -10.33
N MET A 37 8.68 0.61 -9.06
CA MET A 37 9.83 0.22 -8.23
C MET A 37 10.64 -0.92 -8.85
N ARG A 38 9.98 -1.95 -9.39
CA ARG A 38 10.64 -3.03 -10.12
C ARG A 38 11.49 -2.48 -11.26
N LYS A 39 10.87 -1.71 -12.17
CA LYS A 39 11.58 -1.10 -13.31
C LYS A 39 12.76 -0.23 -12.87
N MET A 40 12.64 0.50 -11.76
CA MET A 40 13.73 1.30 -11.21
C MET A 40 14.88 0.46 -10.68
N LEU A 41 14.60 -0.66 -10.02
CA LEU A 41 15.63 -1.61 -9.59
C LEU A 41 16.32 -2.26 -10.80
N GLU A 42 15.57 -2.58 -11.86
CA GLU A 42 16.14 -3.08 -13.12
C GLU A 42 17.10 -2.06 -13.75
N CYS A 43 16.79 -0.75 -13.68
CA CYS A 43 17.69 0.32 -14.13
C CYS A 43 18.98 0.43 -13.30
N GLU A 44 18.95 0.02 -12.03
CA GLU A 44 20.15 -0.06 -11.17
C GLU A 44 20.93 -1.39 -11.35
N GLY A 45 20.53 -2.18 -12.35
CA GLY A 45 21.23 -3.42 -12.75
C GLY A 45 20.83 -4.67 -11.97
N TYR A 46 19.68 -4.65 -11.27
CA TYR A 46 19.12 -5.85 -10.67
C TYR A 46 18.24 -6.60 -11.69
N LYS A 47 18.20 -7.92 -11.60
CA LYS A 47 17.15 -8.73 -12.24
C LYS A 47 16.05 -8.89 -11.22
N VAL A 48 14.84 -8.41 -11.50
CA VAL A 48 13.72 -8.42 -10.54
C VAL A 48 12.51 -9.05 -11.16
N ASP A 49 11.95 -10.04 -10.50
CA ASP A 49 10.66 -10.61 -10.85
C ASP A 49 9.63 -10.32 -9.75
N MET A 50 8.53 -9.69 -10.13
CA MET A 50 7.46 -9.31 -9.21
C MET A 50 6.42 -10.43 -9.16
N LEU A 51 6.24 -11.02 -7.99
CA LEU A 51 5.32 -12.12 -7.78
C LEU A 51 3.87 -11.60 -7.79
N THR A 52 3.10 -12.01 -8.79
CA THR A 52 1.68 -11.66 -8.94
C THR A 52 0.76 -12.86 -8.76
N THR A 53 1.31 -14.00 -8.37
CA THR A 53 0.54 -15.24 -8.12
C THR A 53 -0.48 -15.05 -7.01
N ASN A 54 -1.69 -15.56 -7.24
CA ASN A 54 -2.80 -15.45 -6.29
C ASN A 54 -3.63 -16.74 -6.33
N HIS A 55 -3.25 -17.72 -5.50
CA HIS A 55 -3.95 -19.02 -5.39
C HIS A 55 -3.82 -19.62 -3.99
N ARG A 56 -4.68 -20.56 -3.68
CA ARG A 56 -4.78 -21.17 -2.33
C ARG A 56 -3.47 -21.81 -1.85
N GLY A 57 -2.67 -22.37 -2.74
CA GLY A 57 -1.39 -23.01 -2.41
C GLY A 57 -0.42 -22.07 -1.69
N ILE A 58 -0.51 -20.75 -1.92
CA ILE A 58 0.28 -19.74 -1.20
C ILE A 58 -0.06 -19.75 0.29
N VAL A 59 -1.35 -19.82 0.63
CA VAL A 59 -1.81 -19.89 2.03
C VAL A 59 -1.32 -21.18 2.66
N ASP A 60 -1.41 -22.30 1.94
CA ASP A 60 -1.02 -23.61 2.43
C ASP A 60 0.50 -23.68 2.69
N GLU A 61 1.33 -23.13 1.80
CA GLU A 61 2.78 -22.99 2.02
C GLU A 61 3.07 -22.06 3.21
N GLY A 62 2.34 -20.95 3.35
CA GLY A 62 2.45 -20.07 4.51
C GLY A 62 2.16 -20.78 5.82
N LEU A 63 1.06 -21.53 5.91
CA LEU A 63 0.69 -22.31 7.09
C LEU A 63 1.69 -23.41 7.44
N LYS A 64 2.37 -23.97 6.43
CA LYS A 64 3.37 -25.03 6.63
C LYS A 64 4.64 -24.51 7.29
N TYR A 65 5.08 -23.30 6.95
CA TYR A 65 6.39 -22.78 7.34
C TYR A 65 6.34 -21.67 8.38
N VAL A 66 5.23 -20.93 8.44
CA VAL A 66 5.03 -19.84 9.40
C VAL A 66 4.06 -20.29 10.50
N HIS A 67 4.31 -19.83 11.72
CA HIS A 67 3.42 -20.14 12.85
C HIS A 67 2.05 -19.50 12.63
N ASN A 68 0.98 -20.23 12.93
CA ASN A 68 -0.40 -19.78 12.72
C ASN A 68 -0.83 -18.59 13.61
N ASP A 69 -0.10 -18.30 14.69
CA ASP A 69 -0.31 -17.10 15.53
C ASP A 69 0.31 -15.84 14.94
N THR A 70 0.99 -15.96 13.79
CA THR A 70 1.54 -14.82 13.08
C THR A 70 0.41 -14.13 12.31
N CYS A 71 0.54 -12.80 12.10
CA CYS A 71 -0.46 -12.06 11.34
C CYS A 71 -0.59 -12.58 9.90
N TYR A 72 -1.79 -12.50 9.35
CA TYR A 72 -2.12 -13.02 8.01
C TYR A 72 -1.23 -12.45 6.88
N PRO A 73 -0.85 -11.15 6.86
CA PRO A 73 0.11 -10.64 5.89
C PRO A 73 1.46 -11.36 5.88
N ALA A 74 2.01 -11.67 7.07
CA ALA A 74 3.26 -12.42 7.16
C ALA A 74 3.14 -13.82 6.53
N LEU A 75 2.03 -14.49 6.80
CA LEU A 75 1.73 -15.81 6.24
C LEU A 75 1.66 -15.75 4.71
N LEU A 76 0.98 -14.75 4.16
CA LEU A 76 0.83 -14.57 2.71
C LEU A 76 2.15 -14.23 2.01
N VAL A 77 2.87 -13.23 2.53
CA VAL A 77 4.14 -12.79 1.93
C VAL A 77 5.18 -13.90 1.95
N ILE A 78 5.33 -14.59 3.08
CA ILE A 78 6.29 -15.71 3.21
C ILE A 78 5.79 -16.90 2.39
N GLY A 79 4.51 -17.22 2.44
CA GLY A 79 3.92 -18.27 1.64
C GLY A 79 4.10 -18.07 0.14
N GLN A 80 3.92 -16.84 -0.37
CA GLN A 80 4.13 -16.51 -1.77
C GLN A 80 5.60 -16.68 -2.20
N LEU A 81 6.54 -16.24 -1.36
CA LEU A 81 7.96 -16.43 -1.63
C LEU A 81 8.36 -17.90 -1.59
N MET A 82 7.86 -18.68 -0.61
CA MET A 82 8.11 -20.12 -0.51
C MET A 82 7.50 -20.89 -1.68
N ASP A 83 6.27 -20.56 -2.07
CA ASP A 83 5.62 -21.15 -3.24
C ASP A 83 6.38 -20.84 -4.54
N ALA A 84 6.84 -19.61 -4.71
CA ALA A 84 7.61 -19.21 -5.88
C ALA A 84 8.91 -20.03 -6.01
N VAL A 85 9.70 -20.18 -4.95
CA VAL A 85 10.98 -20.93 -5.01
C VAL A 85 10.78 -22.42 -5.16
N LYS A 86 9.64 -22.98 -4.73
CA LYS A 86 9.36 -24.41 -4.81
C LYS A 86 8.62 -24.83 -6.07
N ASN A 87 7.67 -24.01 -6.52
CA ASN A 87 6.69 -24.36 -7.54
C ASN A 87 6.69 -23.37 -8.72
N GLY A 88 7.36 -22.20 -8.58
CA GLY A 88 7.34 -21.12 -9.58
C GLY A 88 8.25 -21.32 -10.78
N GLY A 89 8.97 -22.46 -10.88
CA GLY A 89 9.85 -22.78 -12.01
C GLY A 89 11.19 -22.02 -12.00
N TYR A 90 11.52 -21.33 -10.92
CA TYR A 90 12.82 -20.68 -10.74
C TYR A 90 13.90 -21.69 -10.39
N ASP A 91 15.15 -21.43 -10.81
CA ASP A 91 16.31 -22.13 -10.27
C ASP A 91 16.62 -21.63 -8.85
N PRO A 92 16.43 -22.45 -7.80
CA PRO A 92 16.63 -22.01 -6.42
C PRO A 92 18.06 -21.55 -6.11
N HIS A 93 19.04 -21.95 -6.94
CA HIS A 93 20.45 -21.53 -6.82
C HIS A 93 20.76 -20.21 -7.53
N LYS A 94 19.77 -19.58 -8.18
CA LYS A 94 19.91 -18.31 -8.91
C LYS A 94 18.83 -17.30 -8.55
N VAL A 95 18.23 -17.43 -7.38
CA VAL A 95 17.25 -16.47 -6.85
C VAL A 95 17.67 -15.92 -5.52
N ALA A 96 17.19 -14.73 -5.21
CA ALA A 96 17.23 -14.14 -3.88
C ALA A 96 15.86 -13.54 -3.56
N LEU A 97 15.48 -13.55 -2.29
CA LEU A 97 14.16 -13.12 -1.84
C LEU A 97 14.22 -11.69 -1.30
N LEU A 98 13.42 -10.80 -1.88
CA LEU A 98 13.35 -9.40 -1.46
C LEU A 98 12.14 -9.19 -0.54
N ILE A 99 12.37 -8.65 0.66
CA ILE A 99 11.31 -8.37 1.62
C ILE A 99 11.56 -7.03 2.32
N THR A 100 10.48 -6.31 2.67
CA THR A 100 10.59 -5.08 3.45
C THR A 100 10.75 -5.37 4.94
N GLN A 101 11.51 -4.52 5.64
CA GLN A 101 11.69 -4.59 7.09
C GLN A 101 11.46 -3.19 7.68
N THR A 102 10.37 -3.04 8.44
CA THR A 102 9.93 -1.72 8.93
C THR A 102 10.71 -1.21 10.14
N GLY A 103 11.25 -2.12 10.98
CA GLY A 103 11.99 -1.76 12.20
C GLY A 103 11.15 -1.17 13.32
N GLY A 104 9.82 -1.25 13.25
CA GLY A 104 8.89 -0.78 14.27
C GLY A 104 8.44 -1.88 15.23
N GLY A 105 7.50 -1.55 16.13
CA GLY A 105 6.90 -2.49 17.09
C GLY A 105 5.86 -3.45 16.49
N CYS A 106 5.63 -3.39 15.18
CA CYS A 106 4.79 -4.32 14.43
C CYS A 106 5.56 -5.59 14.06
N ARG A 107 4.84 -6.70 13.84
CA ARG A 107 5.43 -7.99 13.40
C ARG A 107 6.10 -7.89 12.02
N ALA A 108 5.75 -6.91 11.19
CA ALA A 108 6.41 -6.67 9.89
C ALA A 108 7.92 -6.46 10.00
N SER A 109 8.43 -5.98 11.14
CA SER A 109 9.87 -5.89 11.39
C SER A 109 10.57 -7.25 11.51
N ASN A 110 9.80 -8.32 11.77
CA ASN A 110 10.31 -9.69 11.98
C ASN A 110 10.04 -10.64 10.81
N TYR A 111 9.35 -10.23 9.75
CA TYR A 111 9.04 -11.10 8.60
C TYR A 111 10.30 -11.71 7.98
N ILE A 112 11.40 -10.95 7.92
CA ILE A 112 12.66 -11.42 7.35
C ILE A 112 13.25 -12.62 8.13
N HIS A 113 13.16 -12.60 9.46
CA HIS A 113 13.63 -13.72 10.29
C HIS A 113 12.72 -14.93 10.15
N LEU A 114 11.40 -14.70 10.05
CA LEU A 114 10.43 -15.77 9.79
C LEU A 114 10.66 -16.41 8.43
N LEU A 115 10.96 -15.61 7.40
CA LEU A 115 11.28 -16.11 6.07
C LEU A 115 12.57 -16.96 6.06
N ARG A 116 13.63 -16.51 6.72
CA ARG A 116 14.87 -17.30 6.88
C ARG A 116 14.60 -18.63 7.59
N LYS A 117 13.82 -18.60 8.66
CA LYS A 117 13.41 -19.83 9.36
C LYS A 117 12.56 -20.75 8.48
N ALA A 118 11.73 -20.20 7.61
CA ALA A 118 10.96 -20.96 6.62
C ALA A 118 11.89 -21.66 5.62
N LEU A 119 12.90 -20.96 5.12
CA LEU A 119 13.92 -21.51 4.22
C LEU A 119 14.74 -22.61 4.89
N GLU A 120 15.17 -22.41 6.16
CA GLU A 120 15.85 -23.44 6.94
C GLU A 120 15.01 -24.72 7.07
N LYS A 121 13.75 -24.58 7.42
CA LYS A 121 12.81 -25.72 7.52
C LYS A 121 12.56 -26.45 6.19
N ALA A 122 12.81 -25.77 5.07
CA ALA A 122 12.65 -26.31 3.74
C ALA A 122 13.97 -26.83 3.12
N ASP A 123 15.06 -26.87 3.89
CA ASP A 123 16.42 -27.19 3.42
C ASP A 123 16.92 -26.27 2.30
N MET A 124 16.45 -25.01 2.31
CA MET A 124 16.76 -23.96 1.32
C MET A 124 17.50 -22.76 1.94
N ALA A 125 18.20 -22.94 3.04
CA ALA A 125 18.94 -21.86 3.72
C ALA A 125 20.06 -21.22 2.86
N TYR A 126 20.39 -21.83 1.74
CA TYR A 126 21.32 -21.33 0.74
C TYR A 126 20.72 -20.21 -0.16
N ILE A 127 19.43 -19.89 -0.03
CA ILE A 127 18.78 -18.78 -0.75
C ILE A 127 18.96 -17.50 0.07
N PRO A 128 19.62 -16.45 -0.48
CA PRO A 128 19.79 -15.20 0.24
C PRO A 128 18.50 -14.41 0.36
N VAL A 129 18.30 -13.79 1.52
CA VAL A 129 17.17 -12.90 1.81
C VAL A 129 17.67 -11.47 1.93
N VAL A 130 17.16 -10.59 1.08
CA VAL A 130 17.53 -9.19 0.98
C VAL A 130 16.47 -8.33 1.68
N SER A 131 16.91 -7.52 2.62
CA SER A 131 16.06 -6.58 3.35
C SER A 131 16.03 -5.22 2.65
N VAL A 132 14.81 -4.75 2.30
CA VAL A 132 14.59 -3.33 2.01
C VAL A 132 14.26 -2.64 3.32
N ASN A 133 15.26 -2.00 3.92
CA ASN A 133 15.09 -1.27 5.17
C ASN A 133 15.73 0.12 5.07
N PHE A 134 15.07 1.09 5.69
CA PHE A 134 15.53 2.49 5.73
C PHE A 134 16.27 2.84 7.04
N SER A 135 16.36 1.89 7.97
CA SER A 135 16.97 2.07 9.30
C SER A 135 18.36 1.49 9.41
N GLY A 136 18.91 0.92 8.33
CA GLY A 136 20.25 0.32 8.33
C GLY A 136 20.35 -0.96 9.17
N LEU A 137 19.23 -1.64 9.43
CA LEU A 137 19.16 -2.87 10.23
C LEU A 137 20.00 -4.00 9.65
N GLU A 138 20.04 -4.10 8.33
CA GLU A 138 20.84 -5.10 7.63
C GLU A 138 21.53 -4.50 6.41
N LYS A 139 22.73 -4.97 6.10
CA LYS A 139 23.50 -4.60 4.93
C LYS A 139 23.87 -5.83 4.12
N ASN A 140 23.76 -5.71 2.80
CA ASN A 140 24.19 -6.72 1.84
C ASN A 140 25.16 -6.09 0.84
N PRO A 141 26.35 -6.66 0.58
CA PRO A 141 27.32 -6.08 -0.36
C PRO A 141 26.76 -5.89 -1.77
N GLY A 142 25.89 -6.79 -2.22
CA GLY A 142 25.28 -6.76 -3.55
C GLY A 142 23.99 -5.94 -3.65
N PHE A 143 23.45 -5.46 -2.52
CA PHE A 143 22.20 -4.69 -2.53
C PHE A 143 22.33 -3.40 -1.72
N SER A 144 22.13 -2.28 -2.38
CA SER A 144 22.10 -0.98 -1.71
C SER A 144 21.04 -0.08 -2.35
N VAL A 145 20.33 0.65 -1.50
CA VAL A 145 19.45 1.72 -1.94
C VAL A 145 20.22 3.03 -1.86
N ALA A 146 20.86 3.42 -2.97
CA ALA A 146 21.61 4.66 -3.03
C ALA A 146 20.69 5.88 -2.74
N PRO A 147 21.21 7.00 -2.18
CA PRO A 147 20.38 8.18 -1.91
C PRO A 147 19.59 8.71 -3.13
N ARG A 148 20.18 8.59 -4.32
CA ARG A 148 19.49 8.97 -5.58
C ARG A 148 18.28 8.07 -5.86
N LEU A 149 18.41 6.76 -5.64
CA LEU A 149 17.31 5.82 -5.79
C LEU A 149 16.22 6.07 -4.74
N MET A 150 16.61 6.38 -3.50
CA MET A 150 15.67 6.75 -2.43
C MET A 150 14.80 7.94 -2.82
N ILE A 151 15.40 9.00 -3.36
CA ILE A 151 14.67 10.19 -3.82
C ILE A 151 13.68 9.79 -4.93
N LYS A 152 14.12 9.01 -5.93
CA LYS A 152 13.26 8.53 -7.01
C LYS A 152 12.09 7.70 -6.46
N LEU A 153 12.32 6.85 -5.46
CA LEU A 153 11.27 6.03 -4.82
C LEU A 153 10.20 6.90 -4.15
N VAL A 154 10.59 7.97 -3.44
CA VAL A 154 9.62 8.91 -2.84
C VAL A 154 8.76 9.58 -3.92
N TYR A 155 9.37 10.04 -5.01
CA TYR A 155 8.61 10.63 -6.12
C TYR A 155 7.72 9.58 -6.82
N ALA A 156 8.21 8.35 -6.99
CA ALA A 156 7.41 7.28 -7.56
C ALA A 156 6.17 6.94 -6.71
N MET A 157 6.28 7.03 -5.37
CA MET A 157 5.13 6.88 -4.48
C MET A 157 4.08 7.97 -4.70
N LEU A 158 4.49 9.24 -4.79
CA LEU A 158 3.58 10.37 -5.06
C LEU A 158 2.89 10.25 -6.42
N TYR A 159 3.64 9.91 -7.47
CA TYR A 159 3.06 9.67 -8.79
C TYR A 159 2.13 8.44 -8.81
N GLY A 160 2.51 7.39 -8.10
CA GLY A 160 1.68 6.19 -7.97
C GLY A 160 0.35 6.48 -7.29
N ASP A 161 0.36 7.27 -6.23
CA ASP A 161 -0.86 7.68 -5.51
C ASP A 161 -1.76 8.55 -6.40
N LEU A 162 -1.19 9.50 -7.16
CA LEU A 162 -1.97 10.28 -8.12
C LEU A 162 -2.59 9.39 -9.19
N LEU A 163 -1.80 8.51 -9.81
CA LEU A 163 -2.29 7.58 -10.85
C LEU A 163 -3.40 6.67 -10.31
N MET A 164 -3.24 6.13 -9.11
CA MET A 164 -4.26 5.32 -8.44
C MET A 164 -5.54 6.13 -8.18
N ASN A 165 -5.40 7.34 -7.65
CA ASN A 165 -6.52 8.23 -7.33
C ASN A 165 -7.36 8.58 -8.57
N VAL A 166 -6.72 9.09 -9.64
CA VAL A 166 -7.43 9.46 -10.87
C VAL A 166 -7.98 8.25 -11.62
N ALA A 167 -7.24 7.12 -11.63
CA ALA A 167 -7.69 5.89 -12.26
C ALA A 167 -8.95 5.34 -11.60
N ASN A 168 -9.02 5.33 -10.25
CA ASN A 168 -10.19 4.86 -9.52
C ASN A 168 -11.42 5.74 -9.72
N GLN A 169 -11.24 7.02 -10.07
CA GLN A 169 -12.32 7.93 -10.40
C GLN A 169 -12.78 7.87 -11.87
N VAL A 170 -11.95 7.35 -12.78
CA VAL A 170 -12.26 7.25 -14.22
C VAL A 170 -12.72 5.85 -14.61
N ARG A 171 -12.01 4.81 -14.16
CA ARG A 171 -12.24 3.40 -14.54
C ARG A 171 -13.69 2.94 -14.41
N PRO A 172 -14.45 3.30 -13.34
CA PRO A 172 -15.83 2.88 -13.21
C PRO A 172 -16.76 3.44 -14.29
N TYR A 173 -16.36 4.49 -14.99
CA TYR A 173 -17.18 5.29 -15.91
C TYR A 173 -16.63 5.32 -17.34
N GLU A 174 -15.46 4.72 -17.63
CA GLU A 174 -14.85 4.77 -18.96
C GLU A 174 -15.74 4.16 -20.04
N VAL A 175 -15.88 4.87 -21.17
CA VAL A 175 -16.65 4.41 -22.33
C VAL A 175 -15.93 3.26 -23.04
N ASN A 176 -14.60 3.35 -23.12
CA ASN A 176 -13.77 2.35 -23.77
C ASN A 176 -13.09 1.46 -22.71
N PRO A 177 -13.55 0.24 -22.45
CA PRO A 177 -13.00 -0.62 -21.41
C PRO A 177 -11.48 -0.81 -21.50
N GLY A 178 -10.79 -0.63 -20.38
CA GLY A 178 -9.34 -0.75 -20.27
C GLY A 178 -8.55 0.47 -20.78
N GLN A 179 -9.20 1.57 -21.17
CA GLN A 179 -8.51 2.80 -21.55
C GLN A 179 -7.77 3.42 -20.36
N THR A 180 -8.39 3.43 -19.19
CA THR A 180 -7.79 3.89 -17.94
C THR A 180 -6.53 3.10 -17.61
N ASP A 181 -6.58 1.77 -17.68
CA ASP A 181 -5.43 0.91 -17.35
C ASP A 181 -4.26 1.10 -18.33
N ARG A 182 -4.57 1.24 -19.61
CA ARG A 182 -3.54 1.59 -20.63
C ARG A 182 -2.89 2.94 -20.35
N THR A 183 -3.66 3.93 -19.91
CA THR A 183 -3.13 5.26 -19.55
C THR A 183 -2.25 5.19 -18.31
N VAL A 184 -2.63 4.38 -17.29
CA VAL A 184 -1.78 4.11 -16.12
C VAL A 184 -0.44 3.49 -16.54
N GLU A 185 -0.45 2.47 -17.41
CA GLU A 185 0.78 1.82 -17.86
C GLU A 185 1.67 2.75 -18.67
N LEU A 186 1.11 3.56 -19.58
CA LEU A 186 1.84 4.57 -20.35
C LEU A 186 2.52 5.59 -19.42
N TRP A 187 1.82 6.10 -18.42
CA TRP A 187 2.40 7.04 -17.46
C TRP A 187 3.45 6.38 -16.57
N SER A 188 3.21 5.15 -16.11
CA SER A 188 4.19 4.40 -15.34
C SER A 188 5.50 4.22 -16.10
N GLN A 189 5.43 3.90 -17.40
CA GLN A 189 6.62 3.78 -18.25
C GLN A 189 7.30 5.14 -18.45
N ARG A 190 6.53 6.18 -18.78
CA ARG A 190 7.02 7.55 -18.99
C ARG A 190 7.77 8.11 -17.77
N LEU A 191 7.26 7.84 -16.57
CA LEU A 191 7.88 8.25 -15.31
C LEU A 191 9.21 7.53 -15.08
N VAL A 192 9.25 6.22 -15.29
CA VAL A 192 10.48 5.43 -15.13
C VAL A 192 11.56 5.89 -16.13
N ASP A 193 11.19 6.08 -17.39
CA ASP A 193 12.11 6.60 -18.42
C ASP A 193 12.59 8.02 -18.05
N GLY A 194 11.71 8.86 -17.53
CA GLY A 194 12.06 10.17 -16.99
C GLY A 194 13.10 10.10 -15.87
N PHE A 195 12.89 9.20 -14.90
CA PHE A 195 13.82 8.99 -13.77
C PHE A 195 15.20 8.50 -14.19
N GLN A 196 15.30 7.70 -15.26
CA GLN A 196 16.59 7.28 -15.82
C GLN A 196 17.38 8.50 -16.32
N HIS A 197 16.71 9.47 -16.92
CA HIS A 197 17.30 10.69 -17.46
C HIS A 197 17.33 11.87 -16.47
N GLY A 198 17.11 11.60 -15.16
CA GLY A 198 17.11 12.63 -14.12
C GLY A 198 15.95 13.62 -14.18
N LYS A 199 14.86 13.26 -14.86
CA LYS A 199 13.63 14.05 -14.96
C LYS A 199 12.58 13.58 -13.95
N GLY A 200 11.67 14.47 -13.55
CA GLY A 200 10.55 14.13 -12.65
C GLY A 200 10.93 14.01 -11.17
N THR A 201 12.17 14.33 -10.79
CA THR A 201 12.66 14.25 -9.41
C THR A 201 12.94 15.60 -8.76
N SER A 202 12.36 16.67 -9.29
CA SER A 202 12.33 17.99 -8.66
C SER A 202 10.89 18.45 -8.46
N ARG A 203 10.63 19.24 -7.42
CA ARG A 203 9.28 19.68 -7.07
C ARG A 203 8.60 20.48 -8.19
N SER A 204 9.35 21.27 -8.96
CA SER A 204 8.80 22.02 -10.11
C SER A 204 8.39 21.10 -11.25
N GLN A 205 9.23 20.12 -11.60
CA GLN A 205 8.91 19.12 -12.62
C GLN A 205 7.73 18.25 -12.19
N MET A 206 7.68 17.87 -10.92
CA MET A 206 6.60 17.07 -10.35
C MET A 206 5.24 17.76 -10.51
N ARG A 207 5.13 19.05 -10.17
CA ARG A 207 3.88 19.83 -10.35
C ARG A 207 3.42 19.81 -11.81
N TYR A 208 4.34 20.06 -12.73
CA TYR A 208 4.03 20.03 -14.17
C TYR A 208 3.51 18.64 -14.59
N ILE A 209 4.19 17.56 -14.15
CA ILE A 209 3.80 16.19 -14.47
C ILE A 209 2.44 15.83 -13.82
N PHE A 210 2.15 16.30 -12.61
CA PHE A 210 0.85 16.10 -11.98
C PHE A 210 -0.28 16.73 -12.81
N ASP A 211 -0.07 17.93 -13.30
CA ASP A 211 -1.05 18.61 -14.16
C ASP A 211 -1.25 17.86 -15.49
N GLU A 212 -0.16 17.35 -16.12
CA GLU A 212 -0.26 16.53 -17.33
C GLU A 212 -1.02 15.20 -17.07
N ILE A 213 -0.74 14.49 -15.97
CA ILE A 213 -1.46 13.28 -15.60
C ILE A 213 -2.97 13.60 -15.44
N CYS A 214 -3.31 14.62 -14.68
CA CYS A 214 -4.69 15.02 -14.49
C CYS A 214 -5.38 15.36 -15.83
N ALA A 215 -4.70 16.06 -16.75
CA ALA A 215 -5.23 16.40 -18.06
C ALA A 215 -5.48 15.15 -18.93
N ASP A 216 -4.53 14.22 -18.99
CA ASP A 216 -4.65 12.99 -19.78
C ASP A 216 -5.81 12.09 -19.28
N PHE A 217 -5.94 11.94 -17.95
CA PHE A 217 -7.07 11.19 -17.39
C PHE A 217 -8.40 11.92 -17.53
N ALA A 218 -8.41 13.26 -17.47
CA ALA A 218 -9.61 14.05 -17.71
C ALA A 218 -10.09 13.96 -19.16
N ALA A 219 -9.20 13.69 -20.11
CA ALA A 219 -9.54 13.50 -21.52
C ALA A 219 -10.15 12.12 -21.83
N ILE A 220 -10.10 11.16 -20.92
CA ILE A 220 -10.74 9.85 -21.11
C ILE A 220 -12.25 10.03 -21.12
N PRO A 221 -12.96 9.59 -22.20
CA PRO A 221 -14.41 9.66 -22.25
C PRO A 221 -15.06 8.82 -21.16
N VAL A 222 -16.00 9.41 -20.44
CA VAL A 222 -16.75 8.75 -19.39
C VAL A 222 -18.25 8.96 -19.59
N GLU A 223 -19.03 7.97 -19.12
CA GLU A 223 -20.49 8.02 -19.15
C GLU A 223 -21.10 7.39 -17.90
N GLY A 224 -22.42 7.57 -17.75
CA GLY A 224 -23.21 6.97 -16.67
C GLY A 224 -23.45 7.89 -15.49
N LYS A 225 -24.26 7.39 -14.56
CA LYS A 225 -24.59 8.10 -13.31
C LYS A 225 -23.53 7.87 -12.24
N PRO A 226 -23.40 8.79 -11.26
CA PRO A 226 -22.54 8.58 -10.11
C PRO A 226 -22.81 7.23 -9.43
N LYS A 227 -21.74 6.47 -9.17
CA LYS A 227 -21.81 5.16 -8.50
C LYS A 227 -21.66 5.33 -7.00
N ILE A 228 -22.05 4.30 -6.25
CA ILE A 228 -21.79 4.25 -4.80
C ILE A 228 -20.28 4.23 -4.59
N ARG A 229 -19.78 5.22 -3.86
CA ARG A 229 -18.38 5.29 -3.45
C ARG A 229 -18.14 4.41 -2.24
N VAL A 230 -17.07 3.62 -2.28
CA VAL A 230 -16.66 2.72 -1.20
C VAL A 230 -15.21 2.99 -0.81
N GLY A 231 -15.02 3.50 0.39
CA GLY A 231 -13.71 3.67 0.99
C GLY A 231 -13.09 2.31 1.35
N VAL A 232 -11.78 2.15 1.12
CA VAL A 232 -11.04 0.96 1.54
C VAL A 232 -9.93 1.39 2.49
N VAL A 233 -10.06 0.99 3.76
CA VAL A 233 -9.07 1.25 4.81
C VAL A 233 -8.65 -0.06 5.46
N GLY A 234 -7.58 -0.05 6.24
CA GLY A 234 -7.16 -1.23 6.98
C GLY A 234 -5.66 -1.43 6.99
N GLU A 235 -5.22 -2.62 7.37
CA GLU A 235 -3.80 -2.97 7.39
C GLU A 235 -3.21 -2.86 5.99
N ILE A 236 -2.03 -2.26 5.91
CA ILE A 236 -1.44 -1.78 4.66
C ILE A 236 -1.32 -2.86 3.57
N TYR A 237 -0.86 -4.07 3.91
CA TYR A 237 -0.73 -5.14 2.93
C TYR A 237 -2.11 -5.62 2.46
N VAL A 238 -3.03 -5.88 3.38
CA VAL A 238 -4.40 -6.35 3.02
C VAL A 238 -5.22 -5.22 2.38
N LYS A 239 -4.98 -3.96 2.71
CA LYS A 239 -5.62 -2.82 2.04
C LYS A 239 -5.27 -2.78 0.55
N PHE A 240 -4.00 -2.99 0.21
CA PHE A 240 -3.48 -2.73 -1.13
C PHE A 240 -3.19 -3.96 -1.99
N ALA A 241 -2.80 -5.10 -1.38
CA ALA A 241 -2.35 -6.26 -2.13
C ALA A 241 -3.51 -7.10 -2.67
N PRO A 242 -3.60 -7.34 -3.98
CA PRO A 242 -4.61 -8.22 -4.57
C PRO A 242 -4.64 -9.63 -3.95
N LEU A 243 -3.47 -10.18 -3.60
CA LEU A 243 -3.36 -11.43 -2.86
C LEU A 243 -3.94 -11.32 -1.45
N GLY A 244 -3.71 -10.19 -0.77
CA GLY A 244 -4.14 -9.96 0.62
C GLY A 244 -5.65 -9.80 0.78
N ASN A 245 -6.31 -9.20 -0.21
CA ASN A 245 -7.72 -8.80 -0.14
C ASN A 245 -8.63 -9.46 -1.19
N ASN A 246 -8.17 -10.53 -1.86
CA ASN A 246 -8.93 -11.26 -2.89
C ASN A 246 -9.38 -10.36 -4.06
N ASN A 247 -8.54 -9.43 -4.51
CA ASN A 247 -8.82 -8.43 -5.56
C ASN A 247 -10.02 -7.53 -5.22
N LEU A 248 -10.06 -6.96 -4.02
CA LEU A 248 -11.17 -6.18 -3.50
C LEU A 248 -11.59 -5.02 -4.42
N GLU A 249 -10.64 -4.25 -4.97
CA GLU A 249 -10.97 -3.13 -5.88
C GLU A 249 -11.68 -3.62 -7.14
N GLN A 250 -11.21 -4.71 -7.75
CA GLN A 250 -11.86 -5.32 -8.91
C GLN A 250 -13.24 -5.86 -8.56
N PHE A 251 -13.40 -6.43 -7.37
CA PHE A 251 -14.70 -6.88 -6.89
C PHE A 251 -15.68 -5.70 -6.73
N LEU A 252 -15.26 -4.60 -6.13
CA LEU A 252 -16.09 -3.39 -6.00
C LEU A 252 -16.49 -2.82 -7.36
N LEU A 253 -15.56 -2.78 -8.31
CA LEU A 253 -15.87 -2.37 -9.71
C LEU A 253 -16.88 -3.30 -10.37
N SER A 254 -16.75 -4.61 -10.22
CA SER A 254 -17.68 -5.60 -10.77
C SER A 254 -19.08 -5.50 -10.16
N GLU A 255 -19.19 -5.06 -8.91
CA GLU A 255 -20.46 -4.77 -8.23
C GLU A 255 -21.01 -3.37 -8.57
N GLY A 256 -20.37 -2.63 -9.48
CA GLY A 256 -20.80 -1.31 -9.92
C GLY A 256 -20.58 -0.20 -8.90
N ALA A 257 -19.60 -0.34 -8.03
CA ALA A 257 -19.16 0.68 -7.09
C ALA A 257 -17.90 1.41 -7.58
N GLU A 258 -17.62 2.57 -7.01
CA GLU A 258 -16.39 3.34 -7.20
C GLU A 258 -15.50 3.16 -5.96
N PRO A 259 -14.34 2.48 -6.07
CA PRO A 259 -13.41 2.36 -4.96
C PRO A 259 -12.71 3.69 -4.67
N VAL A 260 -12.60 4.03 -3.39
CA VAL A 260 -11.85 5.18 -2.88
C VAL A 260 -10.78 4.66 -1.91
N VAL A 261 -9.53 4.67 -2.34
CA VAL A 261 -8.42 4.08 -1.58
C VAL A 261 -7.45 5.19 -1.20
N PRO A 262 -7.32 5.52 0.11
CA PRO A 262 -6.31 6.48 0.57
C PRO A 262 -4.90 6.07 0.15
N GLY A 263 -4.07 7.05 -0.19
CA GLY A 263 -2.75 6.85 -0.77
C GLY A 263 -1.72 6.24 0.18
N LEU A 264 -0.62 5.76 -0.38
CA LEU A 264 0.53 5.23 0.38
C LEU A 264 1.32 6.36 1.04
N ILE A 265 1.28 7.56 0.47
CA ILE A 265 2.04 8.71 0.98
C ILE A 265 1.64 9.10 2.41
N ASP A 266 0.37 8.94 2.77
CA ASP A 266 -0.11 9.21 4.13
C ASP A 266 0.56 8.30 5.16
N PHE A 267 0.78 7.03 4.81
CA PHE A 267 1.53 6.11 5.66
C PHE A 267 3.01 6.51 5.79
N ILE A 268 3.63 7.01 4.73
CA ILE A 268 5.01 7.51 4.78
C ILE A 268 5.10 8.77 5.68
N LEU A 269 4.18 9.71 5.52
CA LEU A 269 4.09 10.90 6.36
C LEU A 269 3.86 10.52 7.83
N TYR A 270 2.97 9.56 8.07
CA TYR A 270 2.72 8.99 9.40
C TYR A 270 4.00 8.36 10.01
N CYS A 271 4.77 7.61 9.24
CA CYS A 271 6.03 7.04 9.72
C CYS A 271 7.06 8.12 10.09
N ILE A 272 7.17 9.18 9.29
CA ILE A 272 8.05 10.32 9.58
C ILE A 272 7.56 11.06 10.82
N TYR A 273 6.27 11.35 10.91
CA TYR A 273 5.64 12.03 12.03
C TYR A 273 5.79 11.25 13.34
N SER A 274 5.67 9.92 13.29
CA SER A 274 5.86 9.05 14.45
C SER A 274 7.25 9.19 15.08
N ARG A 275 8.29 9.54 14.30
CA ARG A 275 9.63 9.84 14.85
C ARG A 275 9.65 11.11 15.68
N ILE A 276 8.84 12.09 15.31
CA ILE A 276 8.69 13.34 16.09
C ILE A 276 7.97 13.04 17.40
N VAL A 277 6.87 12.30 17.32
CA VAL A 277 6.07 11.89 18.48
C VAL A 277 6.88 11.04 19.45
N ASP A 278 7.76 10.16 18.96
CA ASP A 278 8.66 9.38 19.81
C ASP A 278 9.55 10.26 20.69
N VAL A 279 10.15 11.29 20.10
CA VAL A 279 10.99 12.21 20.87
C VAL A 279 10.18 12.99 21.88
N ASP A 280 8.93 13.35 21.57
CA ASP A 280 8.06 14.09 22.46
C ASP A 280 7.52 13.25 23.63
N LEU A 281 7.16 11.98 23.37
CA LEU A 281 6.59 11.11 24.39
C LEU A 281 7.64 10.35 25.22
N TYR A 282 8.73 9.96 24.60
CA TYR A 282 9.71 9.05 25.22
C TYR A 282 11.10 9.66 25.37
N GLY A 283 11.31 10.88 24.88
CA GLY A 283 12.61 11.53 24.83
C GLY A 283 13.45 11.04 23.67
N GLY A 284 14.61 11.64 23.46
CA GLY A 284 15.54 11.27 22.41
C GLY A 284 16.27 12.45 21.78
N SER A 285 16.88 12.23 20.62
CA SER A 285 17.69 13.24 19.95
C SER A 285 16.84 14.35 19.33
N LYS A 286 17.05 15.60 19.81
CA LYS A 286 16.44 16.80 19.21
C LYS A 286 16.83 16.98 17.73
N LEU A 287 18.02 16.51 17.32
CA LEU A 287 18.47 16.54 15.94
C LEU A 287 17.59 15.62 15.06
N VAL A 288 17.27 14.42 15.54
CA VAL A 288 16.37 13.49 14.83
C VAL A 288 15.00 14.13 14.66
N LYS A 289 14.47 14.78 15.70
CA LYS A 289 13.18 15.53 15.61
C LYS A 289 13.24 16.65 14.59
N LEU A 290 14.34 17.44 14.58
CA LEU A 290 14.52 18.54 13.62
C LEU A 290 14.58 18.04 12.17
N VAL A 291 15.37 16.98 11.91
CA VAL A 291 15.49 16.39 10.57
C VAL A 291 14.18 15.76 10.12
N ALA A 292 13.51 15.02 11.00
CA ALA A 292 12.19 14.45 10.71
C ALA A 292 11.15 15.53 10.40
N GLY A 293 11.16 16.66 11.16
CA GLY A 293 10.27 17.80 10.92
C GLY A 293 10.52 18.49 9.56
N ALA A 294 11.77 18.64 9.16
CA ALA A 294 12.11 19.19 7.85
C ALA A 294 11.67 18.26 6.71
N LEU A 295 11.89 16.95 6.86
CA LEU A 295 11.47 15.94 5.89
C LEU A 295 9.94 15.87 5.80
N LEU A 296 9.23 15.86 6.93
CA LEU A 296 7.78 15.89 6.99
C LEU A 296 7.23 17.07 6.19
N LYS A 297 7.71 18.28 6.49
CA LYS A 297 7.27 19.50 5.81
C LYS A 297 7.53 19.47 4.29
N TYR A 298 8.64 18.85 3.87
CA TYR A 298 8.94 18.72 2.44
C TYR A 298 7.96 17.77 1.74
N VAL A 299 7.72 16.59 2.31
CA VAL A 299 6.84 15.57 1.73
C VAL A 299 5.38 16.01 1.78
N GLU A 300 4.92 16.64 2.87
CA GLU A 300 3.60 17.30 2.95
C GLU A 300 3.45 18.38 1.87
N GLY A 301 4.50 19.16 1.64
CA GLY A 301 4.49 20.15 0.56
C GLY A 301 4.31 19.51 -0.82
N CYS A 302 4.89 18.33 -1.06
CA CYS A 302 4.68 17.57 -2.29
C CYS A 302 3.27 17.00 -2.38
N GLN A 303 2.70 16.51 -1.27
CA GLN A 303 1.31 16.07 -1.21
C GLN A 303 0.33 17.21 -1.50
N LYS A 304 0.54 18.38 -0.88
CA LYS A 304 -0.27 19.59 -1.15
C LYS A 304 -0.18 20.03 -2.62
N ASP A 305 0.97 19.87 -3.28
CA ASP A 305 1.12 20.14 -4.71
C ASP A 305 0.29 19.15 -5.56
N MET A 306 0.22 17.87 -5.18
CA MET A 306 -0.62 16.86 -5.83
C MET A 306 -2.11 17.18 -5.67
N ILE A 307 -2.54 17.49 -4.46
CA ILE A 307 -3.92 17.91 -4.13
C ILE A 307 -4.32 19.12 -4.98
N ALA A 308 -3.47 20.16 -5.02
CA ALA A 308 -3.72 21.35 -5.81
C ALA A 308 -3.85 21.07 -7.32
N SER A 309 -3.14 20.05 -7.86
CA SER A 309 -3.29 19.65 -9.27
C SER A 309 -4.62 18.95 -9.53
N LEU A 310 -5.08 18.09 -8.60
CA LEU A 310 -6.40 17.47 -8.66
C LEU A 310 -7.51 18.54 -8.63
N GLU A 311 -7.43 19.51 -7.72
CA GLU A 311 -8.38 20.60 -7.59
C GLU A 311 -8.41 21.50 -8.85
N ARG A 312 -7.23 21.89 -9.37
CA ARG A 312 -7.13 22.67 -10.62
C ARG A 312 -7.74 21.97 -11.82
N SER A 313 -7.72 20.66 -11.86
CA SER A 313 -8.36 19.90 -12.94
C SER A 313 -9.87 20.12 -13.03
N GLY A 314 -10.50 20.52 -11.93
CA GLY A 314 -11.96 20.70 -11.83
C GLY A 314 -12.78 19.42 -12.00
N ARG A 315 -12.11 18.27 -12.16
CA ARG A 315 -12.76 16.98 -12.44
C ARG A 315 -12.58 15.95 -11.33
N PHE A 316 -11.41 15.93 -10.71
CA PHE A 316 -11.05 14.90 -9.74
C PHE A 316 -11.24 15.40 -8.31
N ARG A 317 -11.74 14.52 -7.46
CA ARG A 317 -11.78 14.76 -6.02
C ARG A 317 -10.38 14.57 -5.45
N ALA A 318 -9.92 15.54 -4.72
CA ALA A 318 -8.67 15.44 -3.97
C ALA A 318 -8.91 14.76 -2.61
N PRO A 319 -7.92 13.99 -2.10
CA PRO A 319 -7.94 13.53 -0.72
C PRO A 319 -7.66 14.69 0.24
N GLY A 320 -7.93 14.49 1.53
CA GLY A 320 -7.49 15.41 2.58
C GLY A 320 -5.97 15.45 2.70
N THR A 321 -5.46 16.52 3.28
CA THR A 321 -4.03 16.64 3.62
C THR A 321 -3.70 15.80 4.85
N PHE A 322 -2.44 15.39 5.00
CA PHE A 322 -1.99 14.67 6.20
C PHE A 322 -2.21 15.49 7.49
N GLU A 323 -2.09 16.82 7.42
CA GLU A 323 -2.38 17.73 8.52
C GLU A 323 -3.86 17.63 8.95
N GLU A 324 -4.80 17.60 7.99
CA GLU A 324 -6.23 17.42 8.27
C GLU A 324 -6.52 16.05 8.89
N LEU A 325 -5.93 14.95 8.37
CA LEU A 325 -6.06 13.62 8.94
C LEU A 325 -5.61 13.60 10.41
N HIS A 326 -4.46 14.22 10.68
CA HIS A 326 -3.91 14.33 12.02
C HIS A 326 -4.81 15.14 12.97
N GLU A 327 -5.42 16.23 12.49
CA GLU A 327 -6.37 17.02 13.28
C GLU A 327 -7.68 16.26 13.54
N MET A 328 -8.23 15.58 12.53
CA MET A 328 -9.49 14.83 12.65
C MET A 328 -9.45 13.73 13.71
N VAL A 329 -8.31 13.08 13.90
CA VAL A 329 -8.19 11.98 14.88
C VAL A 329 -8.04 12.45 16.33
N LYS A 330 -7.78 13.74 16.55
CA LYS A 330 -7.72 14.30 17.90
C LYS A 330 -9.05 14.14 18.63
N GLY A 331 -8.99 13.70 19.87
CA GLY A 331 -10.18 13.38 20.67
C GLY A 331 -10.70 11.94 20.49
N TYR A 332 -10.26 11.23 19.45
CA TYR A 332 -10.55 9.80 19.26
C TYR A 332 -9.43 8.93 19.81
N LEU A 333 -8.20 9.19 19.41
CA LEU A 333 -7.02 8.42 19.78
C LEU A 333 -5.82 9.32 20.08
N GLY A 334 -5.02 8.91 21.07
CA GLY A 334 -3.72 9.52 21.31
C GLY A 334 -2.70 9.09 20.26
N GLN A 335 -1.79 10.01 19.92
CA GLN A 335 -0.74 9.79 18.90
C GLN A 335 0.29 8.71 19.29
N GLY A 336 0.35 8.31 20.56
CA GLY A 336 1.12 7.16 21.04
C GLY A 336 0.62 5.81 20.49
N ASN A 337 -0.60 5.74 19.94
CA ASN A 337 -1.11 4.56 19.22
C ASN A 337 -0.53 4.49 17.81
N LYS A 338 0.77 4.20 17.70
CA LYS A 338 1.56 4.33 16.48
C LYS A 338 2.17 3.01 15.95
N MET A 339 1.79 1.87 16.52
CA MET A 339 2.27 0.57 16.04
C MET A 339 1.54 0.18 14.75
N GLY A 340 2.29 -0.26 13.74
CA GLY A 340 1.75 -0.46 12.40
C GLY A 340 1.22 0.85 11.83
N GLU A 341 0.01 0.84 11.33
CA GLU A 341 -0.71 2.02 10.82
C GLU A 341 -1.26 2.91 11.96
N GLY A 342 -1.41 2.35 13.15
CA GLY A 342 -1.82 3.06 14.36
C GLY A 342 -3.05 3.96 14.17
N TRP A 343 -2.98 5.18 14.69
CA TRP A 343 -4.08 6.15 14.65
C TRP A 343 -4.49 6.54 13.21
N LEU A 344 -3.62 6.32 12.20
CA LEU A 344 -3.93 6.62 10.79
C LEU A 344 -5.17 5.85 10.31
N LEU A 345 -5.38 4.61 10.77
CA LEU A 345 -6.56 3.80 10.40
C LEU A 345 -7.88 4.50 10.75
N THR A 346 -7.95 5.10 11.93
CA THR A 346 -9.14 5.85 12.35
C THR A 346 -9.24 7.18 11.61
N ALA A 347 -8.11 7.86 11.38
CA ALA A 347 -8.07 9.12 10.63
C ALA A 347 -8.55 8.96 9.19
N GLU A 348 -8.13 7.90 8.48
CA GLU A 348 -8.60 7.59 7.13
C GLU A 348 -10.12 7.33 7.09
N MET A 349 -10.68 6.65 8.09
CA MET A 349 -12.15 6.46 8.17
C MET A 349 -12.88 7.79 8.36
N LEU A 350 -12.37 8.67 9.23
CA LEU A 350 -12.94 10.00 9.46
C LEU A 350 -12.87 10.86 8.20
N GLU A 351 -11.73 10.89 7.52
CA GLU A 351 -11.53 11.62 6.26
C GLU A 351 -12.53 11.15 5.19
N LEU A 352 -12.69 9.84 5.01
CA LEU A 352 -13.64 9.28 4.06
C LEU A 352 -15.10 9.67 4.40
N ILE A 353 -15.48 9.66 5.67
CA ILE A 353 -16.81 10.11 6.11
C ILE A 353 -17.02 11.59 5.75
N HIS A 354 -16.05 12.45 6.09
CA HIS A 354 -16.13 13.90 5.86
C HIS A 354 -16.05 14.27 4.37
N SER A 355 -15.30 13.51 3.57
CA SER A 355 -15.24 13.70 2.10
C SER A 355 -16.46 13.13 1.36
N GLY A 356 -17.48 12.66 2.09
CA GLY A 356 -18.73 12.13 1.52
C GLY A 356 -18.60 10.71 0.96
N THR A 357 -17.71 9.89 1.51
CA THR A 357 -17.55 8.46 1.22
C THR A 357 -17.87 7.63 2.48
N PRO A 358 -19.13 7.64 2.96
CA PRO A 358 -19.50 7.02 4.24
C PRO A 358 -19.57 5.49 4.20
N ASN A 359 -19.54 4.87 3.01
CA ASN A 359 -19.51 3.42 2.87
C ASN A 359 -18.04 2.96 2.90
N ILE A 360 -17.64 2.24 3.94
CA ILE A 360 -16.23 1.92 4.18
C ILE A 360 -16.06 0.42 4.43
N VAL A 361 -15.15 -0.20 3.70
CA VAL A 361 -14.61 -1.53 3.98
C VAL A 361 -13.32 -1.36 4.78
N CYS A 362 -13.34 -1.82 6.04
CA CYS A 362 -12.15 -1.92 6.86
C CYS A 362 -11.57 -3.34 6.71
N THR A 363 -10.44 -3.47 6.00
CA THR A 363 -9.78 -4.75 5.77
C THR A 363 -8.99 -5.16 7.02
N GLN A 364 -9.45 -6.24 7.66
CA GLN A 364 -8.98 -6.70 8.96
C GLN A 364 -8.26 -8.03 8.85
N PRO A 365 -6.91 -8.07 8.83
CA PRO A 365 -6.21 -9.35 8.82
C PRO A 365 -6.18 -9.98 10.22
N PHE A 366 -6.31 -11.30 10.26
CA PHE A 366 -6.08 -12.07 11.48
C PHE A 366 -4.68 -11.77 12.07
N GLY A 367 -4.60 -11.64 13.38
CA GLY A 367 -3.36 -11.41 14.11
C GLY A 367 -2.76 -10.02 14.00
N CYS A 368 -3.43 -9.06 13.33
CA CYS A 368 -3.02 -7.66 13.28
C CYS A 368 -3.58 -6.89 14.49
N LEU A 369 -2.81 -6.83 15.58
CA LEU A 369 -3.24 -6.16 16.80
C LEU A 369 -3.59 -4.67 16.61
N PRO A 370 -2.77 -3.83 15.93
CA PRO A 370 -3.12 -2.44 15.70
C PRO A 370 -4.46 -2.27 15.00
N ASN A 371 -4.73 -3.04 13.96
CA ASN A 371 -5.99 -2.94 13.23
C ASN A 371 -7.19 -3.38 14.08
N HIS A 372 -7.05 -4.39 14.93
CA HIS A 372 -8.11 -4.76 15.87
C HIS A 372 -8.46 -3.64 16.84
N ILE A 373 -7.47 -2.88 17.32
CA ILE A 373 -7.65 -1.83 18.33
C ILE A 373 -8.13 -0.53 17.67
N VAL A 374 -7.35 0.00 16.72
CA VAL A 374 -7.56 1.37 16.19
C VAL A 374 -8.24 1.41 14.81
N GLY A 375 -8.47 0.27 14.19
CA GLY A 375 -9.33 0.11 13.03
C GLY A 375 -10.71 -0.41 13.45
N LYS A 376 -10.86 -1.73 13.53
CA LYS A 376 -12.12 -2.42 13.87
C LYS A 376 -12.71 -1.94 15.21
N GLY A 377 -11.86 -1.73 16.22
CA GLY A 377 -12.30 -1.32 17.57
C GLY A 377 -12.94 0.07 17.62
N MET A 378 -12.61 0.96 16.67
CA MET A 378 -13.15 2.33 16.62
C MET A 378 -14.46 2.44 15.83
N ILE A 379 -14.85 1.40 15.07
CA ILE A 379 -16.04 1.46 14.18
C ILE A 379 -17.31 1.82 14.94
N ARG A 380 -17.52 1.27 16.14
CA ARG A 380 -18.71 1.57 16.93
C ARG A 380 -18.77 3.06 17.30
N LYS A 381 -17.67 3.62 17.82
CA LYS A 381 -17.59 5.03 18.18
C LYS A 381 -17.87 5.93 16.98
N LEU A 382 -17.30 5.61 15.80
CA LEU A 382 -17.55 6.35 14.57
C LEU A 382 -19.02 6.28 14.14
N LYS A 383 -19.66 5.11 14.22
CA LYS A 383 -21.08 4.95 13.88
C LYS A 383 -22.02 5.66 14.85
N ASP A 384 -21.69 5.71 16.13
CA ASP A 384 -22.46 6.43 17.14
C ASP A 384 -22.42 7.94 16.87
N GLU A 385 -21.29 8.48 16.39
CA GLU A 385 -21.11 9.90 16.07
C GLU A 385 -21.59 10.26 14.66
N TYR A 386 -21.40 9.33 13.70
CA TYR A 386 -21.80 9.46 12.29
C TYR A 386 -22.80 8.34 11.92
N PRO A 387 -24.09 8.40 12.35
CA PRO A 387 -25.04 7.30 12.16
C PRO A 387 -25.35 6.95 10.70
N TYR A 388 -25.02 7.87 9.77
CA TYR A 388 -25.15 7.65 8.33
C TYR A 388 -23.97 6.87 7.74
N SER A 389 -22.92 6.64 8.52
CA SER A 389 -21.76 5.88 8.06
C SER A 389 -22.06 4.38 8.01
N ASN A 390 -21.65 3.75 6.92
CA ASN A 390 -21.88 2.33 6.64
C ASN A 390 -20.53 1.59 6.59
N ILE A 391 -19.93 1.44 7.77
CA ILE A 391 -18.59 0.84 7.92
C ILE A 391 -18.73 -0.65 8.20
N VAL A 392 -18.03 -1.49 7.44
CA VAL A 392 -17.96 -2.93 7.65
C VAL A 392 -16.52 -3.39 7.78
N ALA A 393 -16.19 -4.10 8.87
CA ALA A 393 -14.91 -4.80 8.98
C ALA A 393 -15.01 -6.16 8.28
N ILE A 394 -14.10 -6.43 7.36
CA ILE A 394 -13.98 -7.71 6.66
C ILE A 394 -12.75 -8.42 7.18
N ASP A 395 -12.97 -9.57 7.83
CA ASP A 395 -11.89 -10.36 8.40
C ASP A 395 -11.23 -11.22 7.29
N TYR A 396 -9.90 -11.13 7.21
CA TYR A 396 -9.06 -11.90 6.29
C TYR A 396 -8.17 -12.83 7.11
N ASP A 397 -8.34 -14.13 6.94
CA ASP A 397 -7.58 -15.17 7.62
C ASP A 397 -7.49 -16.44 6.75
N PRO A 398 -6.61 -17.40 7.09
CA PRO A 398 -6.45 -18.63 6.31
C PRO A 398 -7.72 -19.48 6.21
N GLY A 399 -8.62 -19.38 7.18
CA GLY A 399 -9.89 -20.12 7.23
C GLY A 399 -11.07 -19.38 6.62
N ALA A 400 -10.94 -18.06 6.38
CA ALA A 400 -12.01 -17.27 5.80
C ALA A 400 -12.23 -17.63 4.32
N THR A 401 -13.48 -17.65 3.90
CA THR A 401 -13.83 -17.90 2.50
C THR A 401 -14.07 -16.58 1.78
N LYS A 402 -13.57 -16.47 0.56
CA LYS A 402 -13.81 -15.32 -0.32
C LYS A 402 -15.31 -15.01 -0.45
N ILE A 403 -16.16 -16.04 -0.58
CA ILE A 403 -17.62 -15.89 -0.72
C ILE A 403 -18.22 -15.18 0.50
N ASN A 404 -17.82 -15.53 1.72
CA ASN A 404 -18.33 -14.87 2.91
C ASN A 404 -17.91 -13.41 3.01
N GLN A 405 -16.68 -13.09 2.61
CA GLN A 405 -16.18 -11.71 2.56
C GLN A 405 -16.97 -10.90 1.53
N GLU A 406 -17.13 -11.41 0.31
CA GLU A 406 -17.92 -10.79 -0.76
C GLU A 406 -19.37 -10.58 -0.37
N ASN A 407 -20.03 -11.56 0.27
CA ASN A 407 -21.41 -11.43 0.71
C ASN A 407 -21.61 -10.31 1.75
N ARG A 408 -20.66 -10.10 2.65
CA ARG A 408 -20.71 -8.97 3.61
C ARG A 408 -20.59 -7.64 2.90
N ILE A 409 -19.72 -7.54 1.90
CA ILE A 409 -19.56 -6.33 1.07
C ILE A 409 -20.84 -6.09 0.22
N LYS A 410 -21.40 -7.14 -0.37
CA LYS A 410 -22.70 -7.05 -1.11
C LYS A 410 -23.83 -6.53 -0.22
N LEU A 411 -23.90 -7.00 1.02
CA LEU A 411 -24.89 -6.51 1.99
C LEU A 411 -24.68 -5.02 2.30
N MET A 412 -23.42 -4.59 2.50
CA MET A 412 -23.09 -3.17 2.68
C MET A 412 -23.52 -2.34 1.46
N LEU A 413 -23.25 -2.82 0.24
CA LEU A 413 -23.64 -2.14 -0.99
C LEU A 413 -25.16 -2.10 -1.18
N ALA A 414 -25.88 -3.17 -0.79
CA ALA A 414 -27.34 -3.20 -0.83
C ALA A 414 -27.95 -2.13 0.09
N ASN A 415 -27.42 -2.00 1.31
CA ASN A 415 -27.82 -0.95 2.25
C ASN A 415 -27.54 0.45 1.69
N ALA A 416 -26.35 0.68 1.11
CA ALA A 416 -25.99 1.96 0.50
C ALA A 416 -26.92 2.33 -0.67
N ARG A 417 -27.26 1.37 -1.54
CA ARG A 417 -28.22 1.58 -2.64
C ARG A 417 -29.63 1.86 -2.13
N GLY A 418 -30.04 1.22 -1.04
CA GLY A 418 -31.33 1.49 -0.39
C GLY A 418 -31.41 2.92 0.10
N LEU A 419 -30.41 3.40 0.84
CA LEU A 419 -30.34 4.76 1.34
C LEU A 419 -30.32 5.82 0.21
N ALA A 420 -29.54 5.57 -0.85
CA ALA A 420 -29.48 6.47 -2.00
C ALA A 420 -30.86 6.63 -2.69
N ARG A 421 -31.60 5.52 -2.87
CA ARG A 421 -32.97 5.55 -3.42
C ARG A 421 -33.96 6.28 -2.52
N GLU A 422 -33.82 6.21 -1.23
CA GLU A 422 -34.68 6.94 -0.28
C GLU A 422 -34.38 8.44 -0.30
N GLN A 423 -33.13 8.84 -0.49
CA GLN A 423 -32.75 10.24 -0.66
C GLN A 423 -33.29 10.82 -1.99
N GLU A 424 -33.13 10.11 -3.10
CA GLU A 424 -33.70 10.52 -4.41
C GLU A 424 -35.23 10.73 -4.35
N LYS A 425 -35.94 9.92 -3.54
CA LYS A 425 -37.42 10.07 -3.39
C LYS A 425 -37.81 11.26 -2.51
N LYS A 426 -36.92 11.77 -1.67
CA LYS A 426 -37.14 12.91 -0.75
C LYS A 426 -36.77 14.26 -1.38
N GLU A 427 -35.92 14.28 -2.40
CA GLU A 427 -35.66 15.49 -3.17
C GLU A 427 -36.88 15.80 -4.07
N PRO A 428 -37.52 16.96 -3.91
CA PRO A 428 -38.62 17.33 -4.79
C PRO A 428 -38.08 17.48 -6.20
N VAL A 429 -38.76 16.85 -7.18
CA VAL A 429 -38.51 17.09 -8.60
C VAL A 429 -38.77 18.59 -8.85
N THR A 430 -37.69 19.39 -8.78
CA THR A 430 -37.76 20.76 -9.28
C THR A 430 -37.81 20.66 -10.79
N ALA A 431 -39.01 20.86 -11.31
CA ALA A 431 -39.34 20.97 -12.74
C ALA A 431 -38.76 22.26 -13.32
#